data_f1b69be9cf832120e373c8b1a07377cd
#
_entry.id   f1b69be9cf832120e373c8b1a07377cd
#
_cell.length_a   1.000
_cell.length_b   1.000
_cell.length_c   1.000
_cell.angle_alpha   90.00
_cell.angle_beta   90.00
_cell.angle_gamma   90.00
#
_symmetry.space_group_name_H-M   'P 1'
#
loop_
_entity.id
_entity.type
_entity.pdbx_description
1 polymer ?
#
loop_
_entity_poly.entity_id
_entity_poly.type
_entity_poly.pdbx_seq_one_letter_code
_entity_poly.pdbx_strand_id
1 'polypeptide(L)'
;MPSARPRVLYVTDLAYQAQGRRYCDEDIFLSSRLREDFDLALCDPRDAAALLEGFDAVVVRNSGPVLGHRAAYDAFRERAAECGARVYNQLTGRADMAGKQYLLDLTAAGYPVIPTADRPEHLDRLPAAEEYVVKPKLGADSLGLRFVPADRVREAVRAEAGDVLVQPRVDFAYEVSFYFVDHDFQYALYAPHPDRRWQLEPYEATPDDLVFARRFIEWNGIEHGIQRVDACRAPGGALLLVELEDLNPYLSLDALDEPRRDAFVEAAKAALRRLLDT
;
A
#
# COMPACT_ATOMS: atom_id res chain seq x y z
N MET A 1 -14.44 12.21 -36.29
CA MET A 1 -14.33 13.09 -35.10
C MET A 1 -13.25 12.49 -34.23
N PRO A 2 -12.33 13.25 -33.60
CA PRO A 2 -11.47 12.66 -32.60
C PRO A 2 -12.37 12.06 -31.53
N SER A 3 -12.05 10.81 -31.12
CA SER A 3 -12.73 10.15 -30.00
C SER A 3 -12.63 11.08 -28.78
N ALA A 4 -13.74 11.27 -28.05
CA ALA A 4 -13.69 12.01 -26.79
C ALA A 4 -12.72 11.31 -25.85
N ARG A 5 -11.87 12.09 -25.15
CA ARG A 5 -10.93 11.55 -24.19
C ARG A 5 -11.69 10.95 -23.03
N PRO A 6 -11.28 9.77 -22.49
CA PRO A 6 -11.91 9.21 -21.32
C PRO A 6 -11.81 10.17 -20.11
N ARG A 7 -12.87 10.25 -19.33
CA ARG A 7 -12.96 11.10 -18.13
C ARG A 7 -12.55 10.28 -16.91
N VAL A 8 -11.59 10.77 -16.15
CA VAL A 8 -11.03 10.08 -14.98
C VAL A 8 -11.21 10.94 -13.74
N LEU A 9 -11.83 10.37 -12.71
CA LEU A 9 -11.88 10.96 -11.38
C LEU A 9 -10.65 10.52 -10.60
N TYR A 10 -9.83 11.46 -10.16
CA TYR A 10 -8.59 11.21 -9.41
C TYR A 10 -8.81 11.56 -7.94
N VAL A 11 -8.93 10.54 -7.09
CA VAL A 11 -9.23 10.69 -5.66
C VAL A 11 -7.93 10.86 -4.89
N THR A 12 -7.74 12.02 -4.27
CA THR A 12 -6.55 12.35 -3.47
C THR A 12 -6.85 13.42 -2.43
N ASP A 13 -6.30 13.29 -1.23
CA ASP A 13 -6.31 14.36 -0.21
C ASP A 13 -5.04 15.21 -0.35
N LEU A 14 -5.15 16.34 -1.05
CA LEU A 14 -4.05 17.26 -1.26
C LEU A 14 -3.56 17.95 0.03
N ALA A 15 -4.34 17.88 1.10
CA ALA A 15 -3.99 18.44 2.40
C ALA A 15 -3.30 17.42 3.33
N TYR A 16 -3.39 16.12 3.03
CA TYR A 16 -2.81 15.08 3.86
C TYR A 16 -1.29 15.18 3.89
N GLN A 17 -0.74 15.20 5.08
CA GLN A 17 0.71 15.21 5.34
C GLN A 17 1.04 14.17 6.42
N ALA A 18 2.08 13.39 6.20
CA ALA A 18 2.61 12.47 7.19
C ALA A 18 4.13 12.63 7.30
N GLN A 19 4.65 12.60 8.51
CA GLN A 19 6.09 12.65 8.80
C GLN A 19 6.82 13.83 8.13
N GLY A 20 6.13 14.96 7.96
CA GLY A 20 6.67 16.14 7.27
C GLY A 20 6.75 16.04 5.75
N ARG A 21 6.25 14.96 5.14
CA ARG A 21 6.16 14.78 3.69
C ARG A 21 4.87 15.36 3.13
N ARG A 22 4.98 15.95 1.96
CA ARG A 22 3.85 16.42 1.16
C ARG A 22 3.50 15.35 0.14
N TYR A 23 2.63 14.41 0.50
CA TYR A 23 2.20 13.35 -0.43
C TYR A 23 1.54 13.89 -1.69
N CYS A 24 0.93 15.07 -1.62
CA CYS A 24 0.30 15.72 -2.77
C CYS A 24 1.27 16.07 -3.91
N ASP A 25 2.56 16.27 -3.64
CA ASP A 25 3.52 16.64 -4.69
C ASP A 25 3.63 15.54 -5.75
N GLU A 26 3.57 14.28 -5.34
CA GLU A 26 3.54 13.12 -6.23
C GLU A 26 2.27 13.06 -7.07
N ASP A 27 1.11 13.34 -6.45
CA ASP A 27 -0.17 13.33 -7.15
C ASP A 27 -0.35 14.52 -8.09
N ILE A 28 0.23 15.67 -7.76
CA ILE A 28 0.30 16.83 -8.68
C ILE A 28 1.10 16.44 -9.93
N PHE A 29 2.26 15.80 -9.75
CA PHE A 29 3.08 15.32 -10.86
C PHE A 29 2.32 14.28 -11.69
N LEU A 30 1.85 13.18 -11.07
CA LEU A 30 1.20 12.08 -11.79
C LEU A 30 -0.07 12.55 -12.50
N SER A 31 -0.93 13.33 -11.83
CA SER A 31 -2.14 13.86 -12.45
C SER A 31 -1.85 14.78 -13.63
N SER A 32 -0.76 15.58 -13.59
CA SER A 32 -0.37 16.43 -14.72
C SER A 32 0.00 15.60 -15.96
N ARG A 33 0.68 14.48 -15.77
CA ARG A 33 1.09 13.57 -16.85
C ARG A 33 -0.08 12.74 -17.39
N LEU A 34 -1.00 12.30 -16.52
CA LEU A 34 -2.21 11.60 -16.95
C LEU A 34 -3.13 12.48 -17.81
N ARG A 35 -3.12 13.82 -17.61
CA ARG A 35 -3.89 14.79 -18.44
C ARG A 35 -3.45 14.83 -19.91
N GLU A 36 -2.31 14.26 -20.26
CA GLU A 36 -1.90 14.12 -21.65
C GLU A 36 -2.86 13.20 -22.42
N ASP A 37 -3.48 12.22 -21.75
CA ASP A 37 -4.30 11.17 -22.37
C ASP A 37 -5.77 11.18 -21.91
N PHE A 38 -6.06 11.71 -20.71
CA PHE A 38 -7.37 11.66 -20.07
C PHE A 38 -7.88 13.04 -19.70
N ASP A 39 -9.21 13.23 -19.72
CA ASP A 39 -9.85 14.37 -19.10
C ASP A 39 -10.02 14.10 -17.62
N LEU A 40 -9.28 14.81 -16.76
CA LEU A 40 -9.07 14.43 -15.38
C LEU A 40 -9.57 15.51 -14.41
N ALA A 41 -10.38 15.08 -13.42
CA ALA A 41 -10.76 15.89 -12.28
C ALA A 41 -10.21 15.29 -10.99
N LEU A 42 -9.73 16.14 -10.07
CA LEU A 42 -9.29 15.73 -8.74
C LEU A 42 -10.43 15.95 -7.74
N CYS A 43 -10.57 15.04 -6.78
CA CYS A 43 -11.50 15.21 -5.66
C CYS A 43 -10.91 14.70 -4.35
N ASP A 44 -11.42 15.25 -3.25
CA ASP A 44 -11.16 14.73 -1.90
C ASP A 44 -11.83 13.34 -1.74
N PRO A 45 -11.24 12.40 -0.95
CA PRO A 45 -11.85 11.09 -0.69
C PRO A 45 -13.29 11.16 -0.15
N ARG A 46 -13.65 12.23 0.55
CA ARG A 46 -15.00 12.42 1.10
C ARG A 46 -16.05 12.74 0.03
N ASP A 47 -15.63 13.24 -1.14
CA ASP A 47 -16.50 13.61 -2.25
C ASP A 47 -16.63 12.50 -3.30
N ALA A 48 -15.75 11.49 -3.26
CA ALA A 48 -15.62 10.47 -4.30
C ALA A 48 -16.93 9.71 -4.58
N ALA A 49 -17.68 9.33 -3.54
CA ALA A 49 -18.96 8.63 -3.67
C ALA A 49 -20.03 9.43 -4.45
N ALA A 50 -20.03 10.75 -4.27
CA ALA A 50 -21.00 11.63 -4.93
C ALA A 50 -20.65 11.95 -6.39
N LEU A 51 -19.38 11.83 -6.77
CA LEU A 51 -18.87 12.27 -8.07
C LEU A 51 -18.64 11.14 -9.07
N LEU A 52 -18.42 9.91 -8.61
CA LEU A 52 -17.88 8.81 -9.43
C LEU A 52 -18.68 8.48 -10.70
N GLU A 53 -20.00 8.62 -10.71
CA GLU A 53 -20.85 8.31 -11.88
C GLU A 53 -20.62 9.25 -13.07
N GLY A 54 -20.02 10.41 -12.84
CA GLY A 54 -19.70 11.36 -13.90
C GLY A 54 -18.46 10.97 -14.74
N PHE A 55 -17.78 9.85 -14.42
CA PHE A 55 -16.48 9.50 -14.97
C PHE A 55 -16.45 8.07 -15.51
N ASP A 56 -15.57 7.83 -16.48
CA ASP A 56 -15.41 6.53 -17.13
C ASP A 56 -14.55 5.58 -16.28
N ALA A 57 -13.67 6.15 -15.43
CA ALA A 57 -12.90 5.43 -14.41
C ALA A 57 -12.58 6.33 -13.21
N VAL A 58 -12.26 5.69 -12.08
CA VAL A 58 -11.83 6.33 -10.84
C VAL A 58 -10.45 5.83 -10.48
N VAL A 59 -9.50 6.72 -10.23
CA VAL A 59 -8.14 6.39 -9.75
C VAL A 59 -8.02 6.80 -8.28
N VAL A 60 -7.76 5.86 -7.38
CA VAL A 60 -7.52 6.16 -5.96
C VAL A 60 -6.02 6.31 -5.74
N ARG A 61 -5.63 7.46 -5.18
CA ARG A 61 -4.24 7.75 -4.88
C ARG A 61 -4.09 8.18 -3.40
N ASN A 62 -3.25 9.13 -3.09
CA ASN A 62 -2.94 9.52 -1.70
C ASN A 62 -4.17 10.04 -0.93
N SER A 63 -5.09 9.15 -0.63
CA SER A 63 -6.32 9.44 0.09
C SER A 63 -6.14 9.55 1.62
N GLY A 64 -4.91 9.35 2.10
CA GLY A 64 -4.63 9.21 3.53
C GLY A 64 -5.14 7.90 4.13
N PRO A 65 -4.90 7.64 5.41
CA PRO A 65 -5.39 6.45 6.09
C PRO A 65 -6.92 6.37 6.06
N VAL A 66 -7.47 5.22 5.65
CA VAL A 66 -8.92 5.00 5.61
C VAL A 66 -9.58 5.27 6.97
N LEU A 67 -8.86 5.02 8.07
CA LEU A 67 -9.32 5.34 9.43
C LEU A 67 -9.76 6.81 9.59
N GLY A 68 -9.11 7.74 8.91
CA GLY A 68 -9.42 9.18 8.95
C GLY A 68 -10.72 9.57 8.23
N HIS A 69 -11.26 8.70 7.34
CA HIS A 69 -12.47 8.96 6.56
C HIS A 69 -13.28 7.68 6.29
N ARG A 70 -13.34 6.76 7.26
CA ARG A 70 -13.91 5.41 7.14
C ARG A 70 -15.32 5.41 6.54
N ALA A 71 -16.21 6.24 7.05
CA ALA A 71 -17.59 6.29 6.56
C ALA A 71 -17.68 6.73 5.08
N ALA A 72 -16.84 7.67 4.66
CA ALA A 72 -16.77 8.10 3.26
C ALA A 72 -16.20 7.00 2.36
N TYR A 73 -15.20 6.26 2.84
CA TYR A 73 -14.62 5.13 2.11
C TYR A 73 -15.63 3.98 1.96
N ASP A 74 -16.37 3.63 3.01
CA ASP A 74 -17.40 2.60 2.94
C ASP A 74 -18.51 3.00 1.96
N ALA A 75 -18.99 4.26 2.02
CA ALA A 75 -19.96 4.79 1.06
C ALA A 75 -19.43 4.79 -0.40
N PHE A 76 -18.16 5.13 -0.59
CA PHE A 76 -17.53 5.05 -1.91
C PHE A 76 -17.50 3.62 -2.46
N ARG A 77 -17.12 2.63 -1.63
CA ARG A 77 -17.11 1.22 -2.03
C ARG A 77 -18.50 0.71 -2.40
N GLU A 78 -19.49 1.00 -1.57
CA GLU A 78 -20.90 0.64 -1.82
C GLU A 78 -21.38 1.24 -3.14
N ARG A 79 -21.17 2.55 -3.33
CA ARG A 79 -21.59 3.23 -4.55
C ARG A 79 -20.87 2.74 -5.79
N ALA A 80 -19.56 2.50 -5.71
CA ALA A 80 -18.80 1.96 -6.82
C ALA A 80 -19.31 0.56 -7.24
N ALA A 81 -19.66 -0.29 -6.27
CA ALA A 81 -20.25 -1.61 -6.55
C ALA A 81 -21.65 -1.51 -7.16
N GLU A 82 -22.52 -0.62 -6.64
CA GLU A 82 -23.88 -0.42 -7.14
C GLU A 82 -23.94 0.03 -8.60
N CYS A 83 -23.06 0.97 -9.00
CA CYS A 83 -23.05 1.51 -10.36
C CYS A 83 -22.03 0.81 -11.29
N GLY A 84 -21.33 -0.21 -10.82
CA GLY A 84 -20.32 -0.92 -11.63
C GLY A 84 -19.15 -0.04 -12.05
N ALA A 85 -18.72 0.91 -11.18
CA ALA A 85 -17.65 1.83 -11.50
C ALA A 85 -16.32 1.10 -11.70
N ARG A 86 -15.55 1.49 -12.73
CA ARG A 86 -14.19 1.03 -12.94
C ARG A 86 -13.25 1.77 -12.00
N VAL A 87 -12.75 1.09 -10.97
CA VAL A 87 -11.86 1.68 -9.97
C VAL A 87 -10.44 1.13 -10.12
N TYR A 88 -9.49 2.01 -10.22
CA TYR A 88 -8.04 1.78 -10.21
C TYR A 88 -7.47 2.48 -8.95
N ASN A 89 -7.04 1.82 -7.91
CA ASN A 89 -6.89 0.39 -7.65
C ASN A 89 -8.25 -0.30 -7.42
N GLN A 90 -8.39 -1.53 -7.91
CA GLN A 90 -9.59 -2.32 -7.68
C GLN A 90 -9.85 -2.54 -6.19
N LEU A 91 -11.13 -2.43 -5.79
CA LEU A 91 -11.54 -2.51 -4.39
C LEU A 91 -11.74 -3.95 -3.88
N THR A 92 -11.24 -4.94 -4.62
CA THR A 92 -11.34 -6.39 -4.32
C THR A 92 -10.08 -6.97 -3.71
N GLY A 93 -9.03 -6.17 -3.52
CA GLY A 93 -7.77 -6.59 -2.94
C GLY A 93 -7.92 -7.11 -1.49
N ARG A 94 -7.03 -7.99 -1.10
CA ARG A 94 -7.02 -8.62 0.24
C ARG A 94 -6.10 -7.93 1.22
N ALA A 95 -5.27 -7.00 0.72
CA ALA A 95 -4.27 -6.33 1.54
C ALA A 95 -4.88 -5.13 2.31
N ASP A 96 -4.25 -4.00 2.26
CA ASP A 96 -4.40 -2.86 3.16
C ASP A 96 -5.79 -2.17 3.16
N MET A 97 -6.64 -2.43 2.19
CA MET A 97 -7.95 -1.76 2.04
C MET A 97 -8.85 -1.83 3.26
N ALA A 98 -8.75 -2.91 4.05
CA ALA A 98 -9.57 -3.14 5.25
C ALA A 98 -8.74 -3.17 6.54
N GLY A 99 -7.51 -2.70 6.50
CA GLY A 99 -6.54 -2.80 7.57
C GLY A 99 -5.68 -4.06 7.48
N LYS A 100 -4.76 -4.23 8.42
CA LYS A 100 -3.67 -5.21 8.34
C LYS A 100 -4.06 -6.65 8.73
N GLN A 101 -5.34 -7.04 8.61
CA GLN A 101 -5.81 -8.41 8.86
C GLN A 101 -5.05 -9.42 8.01
N TYR A 102 -4.70 -9.07 6.78
CA TYR A 102 -3.97 -9.93 5.84
C TYR A 102 -2.64 -10.47 6.39
N LEU A 103 -1.98 -9.78 7.32
CA LEU A 103 -0.74 -10.28 7.94
C LEU A 103 -0.98 -11.54 8.80
N LEU A 104 -2.15 -11.65 9.44
CA LEU A 104 -2.56 -12.86 10.16
C LEU A 104 -2.85 -14.00 9.18
N ASP A 105 -3.54 -13.70 8.08
CA ASP A 105 -3.91 -14.68 7.06
C ASP A 105 -2.67 -15.23 6.36
N LEU A 106 -1.73 -14.37 5.98
CA LEU A 106 -0.44 -14.76 5.39
C LEU A 106 0.43 -15.55 6.38
N THR A 107 0.44 -15.16 7.67
CA THR A 107 1.13 -15.92 8.72
C THR A 107 0.56 -17.33 8.84
N ALA A 108 -0.77 -17.45 8.89
CA ALA A 108 -1.46 -18.74 8.99
C ALA A 108 -1.23 -19.62 7.77
N ALA A 109 -1.10 -19.01 6.58
CA ALA A 109 -0.82 -19.69 5.32
C ALA A 109 0.67 -20.02 5.10
N GLY A 110 1.56 -19.64 6.02
CA GLY A 110 3.01 -19.95 5.94
C GLY A 110 3.76 -19.14 4.87
N TYR A 111 3.27 -17.97 4.53
CA TYR A 111 3.99 -17.05 3.65
C TYR A 111 5.22 -16.44 4.36
N PRO A 112 6.23 -15.99 3.60
CA PRO A 112 7.43 -15.35 4.17
C PRO A 112 7.14 -13.92 4.66
N VAL A 113 6.40 -13.84 5.77
CA VAL A 113 6.02 -12.58 6.45
C VAL A 113 6.66 -12.54 7.84
N ILE A 114 6.75 -11.36 8.44
CA ILE A 114 7.04 -11.29 9.87
C ILE A 114 5.85 -11.94 10.60
N PRO A 115 6.05 -13.05 11.35
CA PRO A 115 4.95 -13.78 11.99
C PRO A 115 4.11 -12.87 12.87
N THR A 116 2.78 -12.94 12.71
CA THR A 116 1.84 -11.99 13.31
C THR A 116 0.78 -12.70 14.14
N ALA A 117 0.46 -12.13 15.29
CA ALA A 117 -0.65 -12.53 16.17
C ALA A 117 -1.48 -11.29 16.55
N ASP A 118 -2.74 -11.52 17.01
CA ASP A 118 -3.65 -10.45 17.45
C ASP A 118 -4.31 -10.73 18.80
N ARG A 119 -3.98 -11.89 19.41
CA ARG A 119 -4.58 -12.34 20.67
C ARG A 119 -3.54 -12.95 21.61
N PRO A 120 -3.73 -12.84 22.93
CA PRO A 120 -2.80 -13.41 23.91
C PRO A 120 -2.57 -14.92 23.73
N GLU A 121 -3.59 -15.67 23.28
CA GLU A 121 -3.53 -17.13 23.09
C GLU A 121 -2.66 -17.53 21.89
N HIS A 122 -2.41 -16.60 20.95
CA HIS A 122 -1.63 -16.85 19.76
C HIS A 122 -0.15 -16.46 19.90
N LEU A 123 0.22 -15.77 20.98
CA LEU A 123 1.60 -15.30 21.17
C LEU A 123 2.61 -16.44 21.26
N ASP A 124 2.22 -17.60 21.78
CA ASP A 124 3.09 -18.77 21.90
C ASP A 124 3.44 -19.42 20.53
N ARG A 125 2.76 -18.97 19.45
CA ARG A 125 3.07 -19.38 18.06
C ARG A 125 4.13 -18.50 17.40
N LEU A 126 4.39 -17.33 17.99
CA LEU A 126 5.41 -16.43 17.49
C LEU A 126 6.82 -16.91 17.88
N PRO A 127 7.83 -16.67 17.06
CA PRO A 127 9.22 -16.84 17.47
C PRO A 127 9.52 -16.06 18.75
N ALA A 128 10.33 -16.66 19.62
CA ALA A 128 10.80 -15.99 20.82
C ALA A 128 11.66 -14.76 20.45
N ALA A 129 11.37 -13.63 21.08
CA ALA A 129 12.08 -12.37 20.91
C ALA A 129 12.19 -11.67 22.26
N GLU A 130 13.20 -10.83 22.45
CA GLU A 130 13.33 -10.00 23.66
C GLU A 130 12.29 -8.87 23.69
N GLU A 131 11.94 -8.34 22.51
CA GLU A 131 10.93 -7.33 22.31
C GLU A 131 9.98 -7.71 21.18
N TYR A 132 8.75 -7.22 21.29
CA TYR A 132 7.71 -7.34 20.27
C TYR A 132 7.25 -5.97 19.82
N VAL A 133 6.88 -5.86 18.55
CA VAL A 133 6.20 -4.70 17.98
C VAL A 133 4.71 -4.89 18.16
N VAL A 134 4.05 -3.96 18.83
CA VAL A 134 2.60 -3.88 18.94
C VAL A 134 2.13 -2.68 18.13
N LYS A 135 1.24 -2.88 17.17
CA LYS A 135 0.74 -1.84 16.28
C LYS A 135 -0.78 -1.95 16.06
N PRO A 136 -1.50 -0.84 15.90
CA PRO A 136 -2.92 -0.87 15.59
C PRO A 136 -3.19 -1.64 14.29
N LYS A 137 -4.24 -2.47 14.27
CA LYS A 137 -4.65 -3.22 13.08
C LYS A 137 -5.06 -2.30 11.93
N LEU A 138 -5.72 -1.18 12.22
CA LEU A 138 -6.15 -0.18 11.26
C LEU A 138 -5.18 1.02 11.15
N GLY A 139 -3.99 0.92 11.73
CA GLY A 139 -3.00 2.00 11.75
C GLY A 139 -2.26 2.14 10.41
N ALA A 140 -1.79 3.37 10.14
CA ALA A 140 -0.86 3.71 9.06
C ALA A 140 0.26 4.61 9.59
N ASP A 141 1.30 4.86 8.78
CA ASP A 141 2.40 5.80 9.06
C ASP A 141 3.11 5.57 10.41
N SER A 142 3.16 4.32 10.88
CA SER A 142 3.70 3.92 12.20
C SER A 142 3.00 4.58 13.40
N LEU A 143 1.83 5.18 13.22
CA LEU A 143 1.06 5.77 14.33
C LEU A 143 0.60 4.68 15.29
N GLY A 144 0.90 4.85 16.58
CA GLY A 144 0.54 3.90 17.63
C GLY A 144 1.42 2.64 17.68
N LEU A 145 2.48 2.54 16.87
CA LEU A 145 3.47 1.47 16.95
C LEU A 145 4.28 1.61 18.26
N ARG A 146 4.41 0.51 19.00
CA ARG A 146 5.14 0.45 20.28
C ARG A 146 6.06 -0.77 20.30
N PHE A 147 7.21 -0.63 20.93
CA PHE A 147 8.07 -1.73 21.30
C PHE A 147 7.75 -2.16 22.73
N VAL A 148 7.49 -3.44 22.93
CA VAL A 148 7.03 -4.01 24.20
C VAL A 148 7.94 -5.18 24.59
N PRO A 149 8.56 -5.18 25.78
CA PRO A 149 9.36 -6.31 26.26
C PRO A 149 8.54 -7.61 26.34
N ALA A 150 9.20 -8.74 26.16
CA ALA A 150 8.57 -10.05 26.10
C ALA A 150 7.72 -10.39 27.35
N ASP A 151 8.16 -9.96 28.53
CA ASP A 151 7.45 -10.18 29.81
C ASP A 151 6.18 -9.34 29.94
N ARG A 152 6.02 -8.28 29.15
CA ARG A 152 4.89 -7.35 29.16
C ARG A 152 3.93 -7.53 27.98
N VAL A 153 4.33 -8.20 26.90
CA VAL A 153 3.56 -8.26 25.64
C VAL A 153 2.19 -8.89 25.85
N ARG A 154 2.06 -9.93 26.67
CA ARG A 154 0.78 -10.62 26.92
C ARG A 154 -0.24 -9.72 27.62
N GLU A 155 0.22 -8.86 28.56
CA GLU A 155 -0.62 -7.88 29.24
C GLU A 155 -1.05 -6.77 28.26
N ALA A 156 -0.11 -6.23 27.49
CA ALA A 156 -0.37 -5.18 26.51
C ALA A 156 -1.41 -5.64 25.45
N VAL A 157 -1.28 -6.86 24.95
CA VAL A 157 -2.24 -7.41 23.95
C VAL A 157 -3.60 -7.68 24.58
N ARG A 158 -3.65 -8.13 25.84
CA ARG A 158 -4.92 -8.38 26.52
C ARG A 158 -5.75 -7.12 26.73
N ALA A 159 -5.09 -6.00 26.94
CA ALA A 159 -5.77 -4.71 27.13
C ALA A 159 -6.42 -4.19 25.84
N GLU A 160 -5.92 -4.60 24.66
CA GLU A 160 -6.31 -4.11 23.33
C GLU A 160 -6.66 -5.27 22.36
N ALA A 161 -7.14 -6.40 22.91
CA ALA A 161 -7.35 -7.63 22.13
C ALA A 161 -8.27 -7.41 20.92
N GLY A 162 -7.78 -7.79 19.74
CA GLY A 162 -8.51 -7.68 18.47
C GLY A 162 -8.25 -6.39 17.69
N ASP A 163 -7.77 -5.32 18.35
CA ASP A 163 -7.51 -4.03 17.70
C ASP A 163 -6.03 -3.81 17.37
N VAL A 164 -5.15 -4.68 17.86
CA VAL A 164 -3.71 -4.61 17.63
C VAL A 164 -3.16 -5.88 16.99
N LEU A 165 -2.04 -5.71 16.31
CA LEU A 165 -1.18 -6.78 15.81
C LEU A 165 0.12 -6.81 16.61
N VAL A 166 0.63 -8.02 16.80
CA VAL A 166 1.88 -8.29 17.49
C VAL A 166 2.81 -9.05 16.57
N GLN A 167 4.04 -8.58 16.48
CA GLN A 167 5.11 -9.20 15.70
C GLN A 167 6.38 -9.28 16.56
N PRO A 168 7.22 -10.32 16.45
CA PRO A 168 8.54 -10.28 17.04
C PRO A 168 9.31 -9.10 16.44
N ARG A 169 10.11 -8.41 17.26
CA ARG A 169 11.08 -7.45 16.71
C ARG A 169 12.10 -8.22 15.90
N VAL A 170 12.25 -7.83 14.66
CA VAL A 170 13.22 -8.42 13.73
C VAL A 170 14.33 -7.41 13.50
N ASP A 171 15.57 -7.81 13.77
CA ASP A 171 16.72 -7.05 13.31
C ASP A 171 16.90 -7.32 11.81
N PHE A 172 17.03 -6.26 11.02
CA PHE A 172 17.18 -6.37 9.57
C PHE A 172 18.29 -5.44 9.06
N ALA A 173 18.87 -5.81 7.93
CA ALA A 173 19.93 -5.02 7.31
C ALA A 173 19.39 -3.75 6.66
N TYR A 174 18.24 -3.84 5.98
CA TYR A 174 17.53 -2.73 5.33
C TYR A 174 16.09 -3.11 5.02
N GLU A 175 15.26 -2.10 4.80
CA GLU A 175 13.92 -2.25 4.21
C GLU A 175 13.99 -1.97 2.71
N VAL A 176 13.18 -2.69 1.93
CA VAL A 176 13.06 -2.54 0.46
C VAL A 176 11.60 -2.57 0.06
N SER A 177 11.21 -1.69 -0.85
CA SER A 177 9.87 -1.58 -1.41
C SER A 177 9.89 -1.92 -2.90
N PHE A 178 9.02 -2.84 -3.33
CA PHE A 178 8.86 -3.24 -4.73
C PHE A 178 7.54 -2.68 -5.24
N TYR A 179 7.59 -1.95 -6.35
CA TYR A 179 6.44 -1.26 -6.93
C TYR A 179 5.97 -1.97 -8.20
N PHE A 180 4.67 -2.18 -8.28
CA PHE A 180 4.01 -2.84 -9.39
C PHE A 180 2.89 -1.98 -9.96
N VAL A 181 2.71 -2.05 -11.27
CA VAL A 181 1.52 -1.57 -11.98
C VAL A 181 0.82 -2.80 -12.53
N ASP A 182 -0.40 -3.05 -12.08
CA ASP A 182 -1.09 -4.32 -12.25
C ASP A 182 -0.21 -5.48 -11.70
N HIS A 183 0.28 -6.38 -12.55
CA HIS A 183 1.20 -7.47 -12.18
C HIS A 183 2.66 -7.20 -12.61
N ASP A 184 2.92 -6.07 -13.28
CA ASP A 184 4.22 -5.77 -13.86
C ASP A 184 5.11 -4.99 -12.89
N PHE A 185 6.26 -5.56 -12.54
CA PHE A 185 7.28 -4.88 -11.75
C PHE A 185 7.81 -3.64 -12.47
N GLN A 186 7.88 -2.53 -11.75
CA GLN A 186 8.34 -1.25 -12.29
C GLN A 186 9.73 -0.87 -11.77
N TYR A 187 9.87 -0.78 -10.47
CA TYR A 187 11.12 -0.43 -9.79
C TYR A 187 11.09 -0.88 -8.33
N ALA A 188 12.26 -0.84 -7.71
CA ALA A 188 12.38 -1.00 -6.27
C ALA A 188 13.22 0.12 -5.67
N LEU A 189 12.90 0.48 -4.43
CA LEU A 189 13.63 1.45 -3.62
C LEU A 189 13.96 0.81 -2.28
N TYR A 190 15.09 1.18 -1.68
CA TYR A 190 15.46 0.69 -0.36
C TYR A 190 15.95 1.82 0.55
N ALA A 191 15.87 1.61 1.85
CA ALA A 191 16.38 2.52 2.85
C ALA A 191 17.74 1.99 3.36
N PRO A 192 18.89 2.50 2.86
CA PRO A 192 20.21 1.99 3.24
C PRO A 192 20.58 2.32 4.69
N HIS A 193 19.93 3.30 5.29
CA HIS A 193 20.23 3.79 6.64
C HIS A 193 19.04 3.60 7.58
N PRO A 194 19.10 2.72 8.59
CA PRO A 194 18.00 2.47 9.53
C PRO A 194 17.48 3.73 10.23
N ASP A 195 18.37 4.68 10.53
CA ASP A 195 18.03 5.95 11.20
C ASP A 195 17.39 6.98 10.26
N ARG A 196 17.40 6.72 8.96
CA ARG A 196 16.88 7.60 7.91
C ARG A 196 16.00 6.84 6.92
N ARG A 197 15.03 6.12 7.45
CA ARG A 197 14.13 5.22 6.71
C ARG A 197 13.38 5.89 5.55
N TRP A 198 13.32 7.21 5.53
CA TRP A 198 12.66 7.99 4.49
C TRP A 198 13.60 8.47 3.38
N GLN A 199 14.90 8.24 3.50
CA GLN A 199 15.87 8.49 2.43
C GLN A 199 16.01 7.21 1.62
N LEU A 200 15.22 7.14 0.54
CA LEU A 200 15.19 5.99 -0.33
C LEU A 200 16.16 6.15 -1.49
N GLU A 201 16.79 5.06 -1.88
CA GLU A 201 17.67 4.94 -3.02
C GLU A 201 17.16 3.84 -3.97
N PRO A 202 17.43 3.95 -5.29
CA PRO A 202 17.13 2.87 -6.23
C PRO A 202 17.78 1.55 -5.81
N TYR A 203 16.99 0.48 -5.87
CA TYR A 203 17.42 -0.88 -5.55
C TYR A 203 17.34 -1.77 -6.81
N GLU A 204 18.43 -2.43 -7.14
CA GLU A 204 18.44 -3.40 -8.25
C GLU A 204 17.96 -4.77 -7.73
N ALA A 205 16.68 -5.05 -7.98
CA ALA A 205 16.04 -6.27 -7.52
C ALA A 205 16.61 -7.51 -8.23
N THR A 206 17.01 -8.50 -7.46
CA THR A 206 17.44 -9.80 -8.00
C THR A 206 16.23 -10.62 -8.48
N PRO A 207 16.44 -11.66 -9.32
CA PRO A 207 15.37 -12.58 -9.69
C PRO A 207 14.65 -13.20 -8.47
N ASP A 208 15.37 -13.55 -7.42
CA ASP A 208 14.81 -14.14 -6.19
C ASP A 208 13.95 -13.11 -5.42
N ASP A 209 14.35 -11.85 -5.41
CA ASP A 209 13.56 -10.76 -4.82
C ASP A 209 12.24 -10.57 -5.55
N LEU A 210 12.26 -10.66 -6.88
CA LEU A 210 11.05 -10.57 -7.70
C LEU A 210 10.15 -11.79 -7.53
N VAL A 211 10.71 -12.99 -7.39
CA VAL A 211 9.95 -14.19 -7.04
C VAL A 211 9.26 -14.02 -5.68
N PHE A 212 9.96 -13.48 -4.70
CA PHE A 212 9.38 -13.16 -3.40
C PHE A 212 8.22 -12.17 -3.52
N ALA A 213 8.44 -11.02 -4.16
CA ALA A 213 7.44 -9.95 -4.24
C ALA A 213 6.18 -10.37 -5.02
N ARG A 214 6.35 -11.08 -6.16
CA ARG A 214 5.24 -11.57 -6.99
C ARG A 214 4.27 -12.50 -6.25
N ARG A 215 4.73 -13.26 -5.27
CA ARG A 215 3.86 -14.10 -4.42
C ARG A 215 2.75 -13.30 -3.73
N PHE A 216 3.05 -12.07 -3.32
CA PHE A 216 2.10 -11.21 -2.65
C PHE A 216 1.16 -10.50 -3.62
N ILE A 217 1.65 -10.12 -4.80
CA ILE A 217 0.83 -9.58 -5.89
C ILE A 217 -0.21 -10.63 -6.34
N GLU A 218 0.23 -11.87 -6.57
CA GLU A 218 -0.65 -12.99 -6.90
C GLU A 218 -1.64 -13.31 -5.77
N TRP A 219 -1.18 -13.28 -4.52
CA TRP A 219 -2.05 -13.52 -3.37
C TRP A 219 -3.11 -12.43 -3.22
N ASN A 220 -2.77 -11.18 -3.46
CA ASN A 220 -3.70 -10.05 -3.36
C ASN A 220 -4.85 -10.15 -4.36
N GLY A 221 -4.57 -10.58 -5.59
CA GLY A 221 -5.56 -10.95 -6.59
C GLY A 221 -6.32 -9.78 -7.19
N ILE A 222 -5.71 -8.58 -7.28
CA ILE A 222 -6.26 -7.47 -8.08
C ILE A 222 -5.62 -7.47 -9.47
N GLU A 223 -6.44 -7.29 -10.51
CA GLU A 223 -5.99 -7.24 -11.91
C GLU A 223 -5.53 -5.83 -12.32
N HIS A 224 -6.12 -4.79 -11.71
CA HIS A 224 -5.84 -3.41 -12.04
C HIS A 224 -5.55 -2.60 -10.79
N GLY A 225 -4.33 -2.10 -10.68
CA GLY A 225 -3.93 -1.25 -9.56
C GLY A 225 -2.42 -1.05 -9.45
N ILE A 226 -2.04 -0.02 -8.72
CA ILE A 226 -0.66 0.17 -8.26
C ILE A 226 -0.53 -0.51 -6.91
N GLN A 227 0.45 -1.40 -6.77
CA GLN A 227 0.69 -2.16 -5.56
C GLN A 227 2.13 -1.98 -5.09
N ARG A 228 2.35 -1.99 -3.77
CA ARG A 228 3.67 -1.91 -3.17
C ARG A 228 3.88 -3.03 -2.16
N VAL A 229 4.95 -3.79 -2.34
CA VAL A 229 5.37 -4.85 -1.42
C VAL A 229 6.56 -4.33 -0.62
N ASP A 230 6.35 -4.06 0.67
CA ASP A 230 7.42 -3.65 1.58
C ASP A 230 7.96 -4.86 2.31
N ALA A 231 9.26 -5.03 2.28
CA ALA A 231 9.96 -6.15 2.89
C ALA A 231 11.18 -5.69 3.68
N CYS A 232 11.59 -6.49 4.65
CA CYS A 232 12.87 -6.33 5.31
C CYS A 232 13.81 -7.48 4.97
N ARG A 233 15.11 -7.16 4.81
CA ARG A 233 16.18 -8.14 4.59
C ARG A 233 16.72 -8.60 5.93
N ALA A 234 16.36 -9.81 6.34
CA ALA A 234 16.88 -10.42 7.55
C ALA A 234 18.40 -10.67 7.46
N PRO A 235 19.12 -10.79 8.59
CA PRO A 235 20.58 -11.00 8.61
C PRO A 235 21.02 -12.25 7.85
N GLY A 236 20.16 -13.27 7.77
CA GLY A 236 20.40 -14.50 6.97
C GLY A 236 20.15 -14.34 5.47
N GLY A 237 19.84 -13.14 4.98
CA GLY A 237 19.62 -12.83 3.57
C GLY A 237 18.18 -13.08 3.07
N ALA A 238 17.30 -13.67 3.87
CA ALA A 238 15.89 -13.86 3.50
C ALA A 238 15.11 -12.54 3.54
N LEU A 239 14.13 -12.39 2.63
CA LEU A 239 13.13 -11.32 2.70
C LEU A 239 11.93 -11.78 3.52
N LEU A 240 11.43 -10.88 4.37
CA LEU A 240 10.15 -11.03 5.09
C LEU A 240 9.25 -9.85 4.76
N LEU A 241 7.99 -10.12 4.44
CA LEU A 241 7.00 -9.06 4.22
C LEU A 241 6.79 -8.25 5.50
N VAL A 242 6.85 -6.94 5.37
CA VAL A 242 6.51 -5.95 6.40
C VAL A 242 5.10 -5.41 6.16
N GLU A 243 4.80 -5.05 4.89
CA GLU A 243 3.52 -4.46 4.49
C GLU A 243 3.23 -4.72 3.01
N LEU A 244 1.95 -4.87 2.68
CA LEU A 244 1.45 -4.95 1.32
C LEU A 244 0.39 -3.86 1.15
N GLU A 245 0.67 -2.89 0.29
CA GLU A 245 -0.22 -1.76 0.03
C GLU A 245 -0.85 -1.90 -1.36
N ASP A 246 -2.17 -1.84 -1.44
CA ASP A 246 -2.95 -2.03 -2.65
C ASP A 246 -4.04 -0.98 -2.87
N LEU A 247 -4.25 -0.05 -1.94
CA LEU A 247 -5.22 1.02 -2.10
C LEU A 247 -4.55 2.31 -2.59
N ASN A 248 -3.59 2.81 -1.84
CA ASN A 248 -3.01 4.13 -2.04
C ASN A 248 -1.50 4.20 -1.70
N PRO A 249 -0.67 3.29 -2.25
CA PRO A 249 0.76 3.28 -1.94
C PRO A 249 1.42 4.60 -2.33
N TYR A 250 2.24 5.15 -1.45
CA TYR A 250 3.12 6.27 -1.80
C TYR A 250 4.25 5.76 -2.71
N LEU A 251 4.47 6.42 -3.84
CA LEU A 251 5.32 5.91 -4.92
C LEU A 251 6.77 6.34 -4.78
N SER A 252 7.05 7.41 -4.04
CA SER A 252 8.40 8.00 -3.91
C SER A 252 9.04 8.33 -5.27
N LEU A 253 8.26 8.88 -6.20
CA LEU A 253 8.70 9.18 -7.57
C LEU A 253 9.86 10.18 -7.63
N ASP A 254 10.03 10.99 -6.59
CA ASP A 254 11.13 11.94 -6.42
C ASP A 254 12.49 11.25 -6.20
N ALA A 255 12.50 10.00 -5.74
CA ALA A 255 13.71 9.19 -5.58
C ALA A 255 14.18 8.53 -6.91
N LEU A 256 13.37 8.62 -7.98
CA LEU A 256 13.70 8.06 -9.29
C LEU A 256 14.35 9.09 -10.21
N ASP A 257 15.23 8.64 -11.08
CA ASP A 257 15.67 9.41 -12.23
C ASP A 257 14.52 9.64 -13.23
N GLU A 258 14.68 10.62 -14.12
CA GLU A 258 13.65 10.99 -15.09
C GLU A 258 13.24 9.81 -16.00
N PRO A 259 14.14 9.00 -16.57
CA PRO A 259 13.76 7.86 -17.41
C PRO A 259 12.90 6.82 -16.68
N ARG A 260 13.25 6.46 -15.43
CA ARG A 260 12.48 5.49 -14.64
C ARG A 260 11.10 6.05 -14.24
N ARG A 261 11.06 7.33 -13.88
CA ARG A 261 9.82 8.02 -13.55
C ARG A 261 8.88 8.10 -14.75
N ASP A 262 9.40 8.43 -15.96
CA ASP A 262 8.62 8.47 -17.19
C ASP A 262 8.12 7.08 -17.59
N ALA A 263 8.95 6.05 -17.46
CA ALA A 263 8.55 4.67 -17.72
C ALA A 263 7.39 4.23 -16.82
N PHE A 264 7.43 4.58 -15.52
CA PHE A 264 6.33 4.32 -14.59
C PHE A 264 5.04 5.04 -15.00
N VAL A 265 5.13 6.32 -15.39
CA VAL A 265 3.97 7.08 -15.86
C VAL A 265 3.33 6.43 -17.08
N GLU A 266 4.13 6.01 -18.07
CA GLU A 266 3.60 5.35 -19.27
C GLU A 266 3.00 3.97 -18.95
N ALA A 267 3.58 3.22 -18.01
CA ALA A 267 2.98 1.97 -17.53
C ALA A 267 1.62 2.22 -16.85
N ALA A 268 1.51 3.25 -16.00
CA ALA A 268 0.25 3.63 -15.36
C ALA A 268 -0.81 4.09 -16.37
N LYS A 269 -0.44 4.88 -17.39
CA LYS A 269 -1.34 5.27 -18.49
C LYS A 269 -1.85 4.04 -19.27
N ALA A 270 -0.94 3.13 -19.61
CA ALA A 270 -1.29 1.90 -20.33
C ALA A 270 -2.23 1.01 -19.51
N ALA A 271 -1.99 0.87 -18.20
CA ALA A 271 -2.84 0.11 -17.30
C ALA A 271 -4.24 0.72 -17.17
N LEU A 272 -4.33 2.04 -17.06
CA LEU A 272 -5.62 2.73 -16.99
C LEU A 272 -6.41 2.59 -18.31
N ARG A 273 -5.74 2.59 -19.47
CA ARG A 273 -6.39 2.27 -20.76
C ARG A 273 -6.93 0.85 -20.78
N ARG A 274 -6.15 -0.15 -20.31
CA ARG A 274 -6.62 -1.54 -20.19
C ARG A 274 -7.89 -1.65 -19.34
N LEU A 275 -7.93 -0.98 -18.21
CA LEU A 275 -9.13 -0.93 -17.37
C LEU A 275 -10.34 -0.35 -18.11
N LEU A 276 -10.13 0.66 -18.94
CA LEU A 276 -11.22 1.31 -19.70
C LEU A 276 -11.74 0.44 -20.86
N ASP A 277 -10.93 -0.49 -21.35
CA ASP A 277 -11.30 -1.41 -22.43
C ASP A 277 -12.10 -2.65 -21.93
N THR A 278 -12.20 -2.85 -20.59
CA THR A 278 -13.01 -3.91 -19.97
C THR A 278 -14.46 -3.46 -19.77
#